data_474472a9a8c213eef74406202c9fec02
#
_entry.id   474472a9a8c213eef74406202c9fec02
#
_cell.length_a   1.000
_cell.length_b   1.000
_cell.length_c   1.000
_cell.angle_alpha   90.00
_cell.angle_beta   90.00
_cell.angle_gamma   90.00
#
_symmetry.space_group_name_H-M   'P 1'
#
loop_
_entity.id
_entity.type
_entity.pdbx_description
1 polymer ?
#
loop_
_entity_poly.entity_id
_entity_poly.type
_entity_poly.pdbx_seq_one_letter_code
_entity_poly.pdbx_strand_id
1 'polypeptide(L)'
;MIRYLIERIVFSFYILMLLGVFVGLGSYFLFSRDLPQLPNDLRKINLSLATEIYSADGERIKVLGQRYPVPLEDISPNFTNAIIAAEDANFYQHKGLDHRALMRALYMNIRERKILQGGSTITQQLSKNLFFSFERNWVRKVKELLISFQLEATFSKGKILEAYCNQIYFGSGAYGVEEAAQTYFRKRARDLTVLQGALLAGLPNSPNYNNPFIDYERSMRRAEYILTRMVKENLISSEEKNEALSSSLELIRPREDDNPNRYFLNYVLEKLEGKYGKEFVHFGGLKIFTTLDTRLQGFAHRSALSHLEALESKMVHGVEKNFLQVGMVSIENQSGAVRVMIGGRSYSNSQFNRAVSNNRLPGSSFKPFVYLT
;
A
#
# COMPACT_ATOMS: atom_id res chain seq x y z
N MET A 1 46.61 -0.36 -38.74
CA MET A 1 45.28 -0.98 -38.63
C MET A 1 44.67 -0.84 -37.23
N ILE A 2 45.34 -1.27 -36.16
CA ILE A 2 44.86 -1.22 -34.77
C ILE A 2 44.59 0.25 -34.31
N ARG A 3 45.52 1.18 -34.58
CA ARG A 3 45.39 2.60 -34.19
C ARG A 3 44.16 3.25 -34.86
N TYR A 4 43.90 2.99 -36.13
CA TYR A 4 42.73 3.47 -36.84
C TYR A 4 41.42 2.90 -36.30
N LEU A 5 41.43 1.64 -35.84
CA LEU A 5 40.28 1.01 -35.22
C LEU A 5 39.97 1.65 -33.85
N ILE A 6 40.99 1.92 -33.04
CA ILE A 6 40.89 2.58 -31.75
C ILE A 6 40.32 4.02 -31.92
N GLU A 7 40.87 4.78 -32.89
CA GLU A 7 40.40 6.14 -33.17
C GLU A 7 38.92 6.16 -33.59
N ARG A 8 38.45 5.20 -34.37
CA ARG A 8 37.03 5.06 -34.72
C ARG A 8 36.16 4.68 -33.54
N ILE A 9 36.61 3.77 -32.69
CA ILE A 9 35.87 3.38 -31.46
C ILE A 9 35.74 4.59 -30.53
N VAL A 10 36.82 5.33 -30.30
CA VAL A 10 36.84 6.53 -29.47
C VAL A 10 35.93 7.61 -30.07
N PHE A 11 36.02 7.83 -31.38
CA PHE A 11 35.17 8.80 -32.07
C PHE A 11 33.67 8.43 -31.99
N SER A 12 33.34 7.13 -32.23
CA SER A 12 31.97 6.65 -32.05
C SER A 12 31.46 6.79 -30.63
N PHE A 13 32.34 6.57 -29.64
CA PHE A 13 31.98 6.79 -28.23
C PHE A 13 31.67 8.27 -27.93
N TYR A 14 32.48 9.20 -28.47
CA TYR A 14 32.20 10.65 -28.34
C TYR A 14 30.89 11.06 -29.01
N ILE A 15 30.60 10.55 -30.21
CA ILE A 15 29.33 10.83 -30.90
C ILE A 15 28.14 10.30 -30.07
N LEU A 16 28.21 9.09 -29.54
CA LEU A 16 27.17 8.51 -28.67
C LEU A 16 27.00 9.31 -27.40
N MET A 17 28.09 9.78 -26.81
CA MET A 17 28.06 10.63 -25.62
C MET A 17 27.38 12.00 -25.91
N LEU A 18 27.75 12.66 -27.03
CA LEU A 18 27.15 13.92 -27.44
C LEU A 18 25.65 13.75 -27.78
N LEU A 19 25.29 12.67 -28.47
CA LEU A 19 23.91 12.34 -28.76
C LEU A 19 23.11 12.11 -27.45
N GLY A 20 23.70 11.41 -26.48
CA GLY A 20 23.11 11.21 -25.16
C GLY A 20 22.86 12.51 -24.40
N VAL A 21 23.83 13.44 -24.44
CA VAL A 21 23.71 14.78 -23.86
C VAL A 21 22.60 15.58 -24.58
N PHE A 22 22.56 15.55 -25.90
CA PHE A 22 21.56 16.26 -26.69
C PHE A 22 20.15 15.73 -26.44
N VAL A 23 19.98 14.43 -26.39
CA VAL A 23 18.71 13.77 -26.05
C VAL A 23 18.31 14.11 -24.61
N GLY A 24 19.28 14.12 -23.68
CA GLY A 24 19.04 14.48 -22.27
C GLY A 24 18.57 15.93 -22.13
N LEU A 25 19.24 16.89 -22.79
CA LEU A 25 18.85 18.30 -22.78
C LEU A 25 17.49 18.53 -23.49
N GLY A 26 17.26 17.86 -24.62
CA GLY A 26 15.99 17.91 -25.33
C GLY A 26 14.84 17.38 -24.47
N SER A 27 15.04 16.24 -23.80
CA SER A 27 14.08 15.67 -22.86
C SER A 27 13.83 16.60 -21.68
N TYR A 28 14.89 17.17 -21.09
CA TYR A 28 14.75 18.16 -20.03
C TYR A 28 13.91 19.36 -20.48
N PHE A 29 14.20 19.93 -21.63
CA PHE A 29 13.47 21.10 -22.14
C PHE A 29 12.01 20.79 -22.45
N LEU A 30 11.74 19.62 -23.04
CA LEU A 30 10.37 19.19 -23.37
C LEU A 30 9.53 18.90 -22.13
N PHE A 31 10.11 18.26 -21.12
CA PHE A 31 9.35 17.79 -19.95
C PHE A 31 9.42 18.73 -18.74
N SER A 32 10.39 19.67 -18.68
CA SER A 32 10.52 20.60 -17.55
C SER A 32 9.37 21.59 -17.43
N ARG A 33 8.71 21.93 -18.55
CA ARG A 33 7.59 22.88 -18.56
C ARG A 33 6.35 22.36 -17.82
N ASP A 34 6.15 21.04 -17.85
CA ASP A 34 5.00 20.36 -17.23
C ASP A 34 5.35 19.68 -15.90
N LEU A 35 6.50 20.02 -15.30
CA LEU A 35 6.85 19.47 -14.00
C LEU A 35 6.09 20.21 -12.90
N PRO A 36 5.56 19.47 -11.91
CA PRO A 36 4.95 20.07 -10.74
C PRO A 36 5.98 20.90 -9.96
N GLN A 37 5.54 22.04 -9.43
CA GLN A 37 6.40 22.87 -8.58
C GLN A 37 6.65 22.16 -7.24
N LEU A 38 7.91 22.13 -6.81
CA LEU A 38 8.23 21.64 -5.49
C LEU A 38 7.77 22.64 -4.42
N PRO A 39 7.11 22.19 -3.35
CA PRO A 39 6.80 23.07 -2.24
C PRO A 39 8.04 23.38 -1.42
N ASN A 40 7.97 24.42 -0.60
CA ASN A 40 9.05 24.81 0.30
C ASN A 40 9.26 23.82 1.48
N ASP A 41 8.28 22.98 1.78
CA ASP A 41 8.34 21.95 2.82
C ASP A 41 7.66 20.67 2.34
N LEU A 42 8.41 19.55 2.33
CA LEU A 42 7.90 18.25 1.90
C LEU A 42 6.77 17.72 2.79
N ARG A 43 6.71 18.16 4.06
CA ARG A 43 5.60 17.81 4.97
C ARG A 43 4.28 18.45 4.56
N LYS A 44 4.34 19.55 3.80
CA LYS A 44 3.16 20.24 3.25
C LYS A 44 2.70 19.68 1.91
N ILE A 45 3.53 18.87 1.24
CA ILE A 45 3.08 18.13 0.06
C ILE A 45 2.12 17.06 0.53
N ASN A 46 0.89 17.22 0.15
CA ASN A 46 -0.15 16.23 0.45
C ASN A 46 -0.18 15.79 1.92
N LEU A 47 -0.45 16.71 2.81
CA LEU A 47 -1.49 16.40 3.77
C LEU A 47 -2.74 16.16 2.92
N SER A 48 -2.71 15.07 2.14
CA SER A 48 -3.84 14.61 1.36
C SER A 48 -4.99 14.55 2.33
N LEU A 49 -6.00 15.35 2.05
CA LEU A 49 -7.18 15.43 2.89
C LEU A 49 -7.71 14.02 2.98
N ALA A 50 -7.75 13.48 4.18
CA ALA A 50 -8.32 12.16 4.41
C ALA A 50 -9.71 12.13 3.81
N THR A 51 -10.05 11.07 3.10
CA THR A 51 -11.40 10.86 2.60
C THR A 51 -12.28 10.36 3.74
N GLU A 52 -13.39 11.01 3.95
CA GLU A 52 -14.35 10.65 4.98
C GLU A 52 -15.58 10.01 4.36
N ILE A 53 -16.03 8.91 4.93
CA ILE A 53 -17.23 8.19 4.50
C ILE A 53 -18.31 8.35 5.55
N TYR A 54 -19.47 8.78 5.09
CA TYR A 54 -20.64 9.05 5.92
C TYR A 54 -21.79 8.11 5.59
N SER A 55 -22.55 7.74 6.60
CA SER A 55 -23.82 7.03 6.47
C SER A 55 -24.95 7.96 6.02
N ALA A 56 -26.12 7.42 5.74
CA ALA A 56 -27.31 8.18 5.35
C ALA A 56 -27.82 9.09 6.49
N ASP A 57 -27.61 8.70 7.74
CA ASP A 57 -27.94 9.44 8.94
C ASP A 57 -26.85 10.45 9.38
N GLY A 58 -25.81 10.63 8.53
CA GLY A 58 -24.76 11.65 8.74
C GLY A 58 -23.66 11.23 9.70
N GLU A 59 -23.64 10.00 10.18
CA GLU A 59 -22.54 9.49 11.01
C GLU A 59 -21.31 9.24 10.16
N ARG A 60 -20.11 9.65 10.63
CA ARG A 60 -18.85 9.36 9.99
C ARG A 60 -18.41 7.93 10.30
N ILE A 61 -18.61 7.02 9.33
CA ILE A 61 -18.40 5.57 9.50
C ILE A 61 -16.99 5.10 9.17
N LYS A 62 -16.22 5.89 8.39
CA LYS A 62 -14.84 5.55 8.03
C LYS A 62 -14.04 6.78 7.62
N VAL A 63 -12.75 6.79 7.94
CA VAL A 63 -11.76 7.72 7.39
C VAL A 63 -10.73 6.91 6.62
N LEU A 64 -10.39 7.34 5.41
CA LEU A 64 -9.40 6.71 4.55
C LEU A 64 -8.21 7.65 4.36
N GLY A 65 -7.03 7.07 4.16
CA GLY A 65 -5.83 7.84 3.85
C GLY A 65 -5.35 8.73 5.00
N GLN A 66 -5.81 8.48 6.21
CA GLN A 66 -5.28 9.17 7.39
C GLN A 66 -3.80 8.88 7.51
N ARG A 67 -3.00 9.93 7.74
CA ARG A 67 -1.57 9.85 7.93
C ARG A 67 -1.18 10.57 9.21
N TYR A 68 -0.23 10.01 9.90
CA TYR A 68 0.37 10.60 11.10
C TYR A 68 1.84 10.86 10.80
N PRO A 69 2.17 11.99 10.14
CA PRO A 69 3.57 12.29 9.84
C PRO A 69 4.33 12.54 11.13
N VAL A 70 5.46 11.85 11.25
CA VAL A 70 6.38 11.98 12.37
C VAL A 70 7.73 12.48 11.86
N PRO A 71 8.46 13.31 12.62
CA PRO A 71 9.80 13.71 12.26
C PRO A 71 10.75 12.52 12.23
N LEU A 72 11.85 12.62 11.47
CA LEU A 72 12.79 11.51 11.29
C LEU A 72 13.38 11.00 12.62
N GLU A 73 13.58 11.90 13.59
CA GLU A 73 14.05 11.59 14.95
C GLU A 73 13.07 10.73 15.77
N ASP A 74 11.79 10.73 15.41
CA ASP A 74 10.75 9.90 16.01
C ASP A 74 10.53 8.59 15.24
N ILE A 75 11.36 8.27 14.27
CA ILE A 75 11.37 6.98 13.56
C ILE A 75 12.56 6.16 14.03
N SER A 76 12.31 4.93 14.48
CA SER A 76 13.37 4.03 14.93
C SER A 76 14.48 3.87 13.88
N PRO A 77 15.77 4.00 14.27
CA PRO A 77 16.90 3.66 13.40
C PRO A 77 16.83 2.24 12.85
N ASN A 78 16.23 1.31 13.58
CA ASN A 78 16.00 -0.07 13.14
C ASN A 78 15.16 -0.13 11.86
N PHE A 79 14.14 0.73 11.75
CA PHE A 79 13.32 0.81 10.53
C PHE A 79 14.03 1.61 9.43
N THR A 80 14.63 2.77 9.74
CA THR A 80 15.27 3.59 8.71
C THR A 80 16.45 2.87 8.06
N ASN A 81 17.24 2.12 8.83
CA ASN A 81 18.30 1.26 8.31
C ASN A 81 17.75 0.12 7.46
N ALA A 82 16.67 -0.52 7.92
CA ALA A 82 16.04 -1.61 7.19
C ALA A 82 15.46 -1.15 5.85
N ILE A 83 14.77 0.00 5.79
CA ILE A 83 14.18 0.50 4.55
C ILE A 83 15.27 0.95 3.54
N ILE A 84 16.34 1.56 4.01
CA ILE A 84 17.50 1.90 3.18
C ILE A 84 18.15 0.62 2.64
N ALA A 85 18.42 -0.36 3.48
CA ALA A 85 18.95 -1.65 3.05
C ALA A 85 18.03 -2.37 2.06
N ALA A 86 16.71 -2.29 2.25
CA ALA A 86 15.72 -2.95 1.39
C ALA A 86 15.59 -2.28 0.02
N GLU A 87 15.53 -0.96 -0.03
CA GLU A 87 15.11 -0.22 -1.22
C GLU A 87 16.28 0.48 -1.92
N ASP A 88 17.26 1.01 -1.16
CA ASP A 88 18.30 1.88 -1.71
C ASP A 88 19.55 1.91 -0.82
N ALA A 89 20.35 0.83 -0.84
CA ALA A 89 21.52 0.69 0.04
C ALA A 89 22.54 1.83 -0.08
N ASN A 90 22.62 2.48 -1.25
CA ASN A 90 23.52 3.61 -1.52
C ASN A 90 22.83 4.98 -1.36
N PHE A 91 21.70 5.07 -0.66
CA PHE A 91 20.86 6.27 -0.57
C PHE A 91 21.65 7.54 -0.28
N TYR A 92 22.57 7.51 0.67
CA TYR A 92 23.38 8.65 1.06
C TYR A 92 24.52 9.00 0.08
N GLN A 93 24.82 8.13 -0.90
CA GLN A 93 25.97 8.27 -1.79
C GLN A 93 25.63 8.86 -3.16
N HIS A 94 24.36 8.82 -3.58
CA HIS A 94 23.94 9.32 -4.88
C HIS A 94 23.02 10.54 -4.76
N LYS A 95 22.75 11.20 -5.89
CA LYS A 95 21.87 12.37 -6.00
C LYS A 95 20.65 12.03 -6.89
N GLY A 96 19.73 11.21 -6.36
CA GLY A 96 18.46 10.85 -7.02
C GLY A 96 18.54 9.66 -7.97
N LEU A 97 19.70 9.30 -8.50
CA LEU A 97 19.91 8.12 -9.35
C LEU A 97 21.13 7.34 -8.87
N ASP A 98 20.94 6.06 -8.54
CA ASP A 98 22.05 5.13 -8.33
C ASP A 98 22.38 4.42 -9.65
N HIS A 99 23.38 4.93 -10.37
CA HIS A 99 23.83 4.36 -11.64
C HIS A 99 24.40 2.94 -11.48
N ARG A 100 25.03 2.62 -10.34
CA ARG A 100 25.60 1.29 -10.05
C ARG A 100 24.48 0.27 -9.84
N ALA A 101 23.46 0.62 -9.06
CA ALA A 101 22.30 -0.23 -8.87
C ALA A 101 21.51 -0.42 -10.17
N LEU A 102 21.37 0.63 -10.98
CA LEU A 102 20.69 0.56 -12.28
C LEU A 102 21.42 -0.39 -13.23
N MET A 103 22.75 -0.28 -13.35
CA MET A 103 23.55 -1.17 -14.22
C MET A 103 23.52 -2.61 -13.73
N ARG A 104 23.59 -2.83 -12.40
CA ARG A 104 23.46 -4.16 -11.81
C ARG A 104 22.08 -4.77 -12.11
N ALA A 105 21.01 -4.01 -11.92
CA ALA A 105 19.65 -4.46 -12.20
C ALA A 105 19.46 -4.79 -13.69
N LEU A 106 19.98 -3.95 -14.58
CA LEU A 106 19.94 -4.18 -16.04
C LEU A 106 20.67 -5.47 -16.39
N TYR A 107 21.89 -5.66 -15.90
CA TYR A 107 22.68 -6.88 -16.14
C TYR A 107 21.94 -8.14 -15.67
N MET A 108 21.43 -8.13 -14.43
CA MET A 108 20.70 -9.28 -13.87
C MET A 108 19.41 -9.59 -14.63
N ASN A 109 18.63 -8.56 -15.00
CA ASN A 109 17.38 -8.74 -15.73
C ASN A 109 17.61 -9.27 -17.16
N ILE A 110 18.67 -8.84 -17.82
CA ILE A 110 19.07 -9.37 -19.15
C ILE A 110 19.54 -10.82 -19.02
N ARG A 111 20.41 -11.11 -18.05
CA ARG A 111 20.95 -12.45 -17.83
C ARG A 111 19.86 -13.48 -17.54
N GLU A 112 18.95 -13.14 -16.66
CA GLU A 112 17.89 -14.05 -16.21
C GLU A 112 16.61 -13.97 -17.08
N ARG A 113 16.60 -13.11 -18.10
CA ARG A 113 15.44 -12.85 -19.00
C ARG A 113 14.13 -12.59 -18.25
N LYS A 114 14.21 -12.06 -17.04
CA LYS A 114 13.09 -11.71 -16.15
C LYS A 114 13.39 -10.42 -15.41
N ILE A 115 12.34 -9.67 -15.08
CA ILE A 115 12.48 -8.49 -14.22
C ILE A 115 12.58 -8.97 -12.77
N LEU A 116 13.80 -9.22 -12.30
CA LEU A 116 14.08 -9.69 -10.94
C LEU A 116 14.42 -8.57 -9.97
N GLN A 117 15.03 -7.49 -10.45
CA GLN A 117 15.47 -6.37 -9.62
C GLN A 117 15.03 -5.04 -10.21
N GLY A 118 14.50 -4.16 -9.34
CA GLY A 118 14.28 -2.76 -9.65
C GLY A 118 15.54 -1.94 -9.31
N GLY A 119 15.83 -0.93 -10.15
CA GLY A 119 16.91 0.02 -9.92
C GLY A 119 16.40 1.42 -9.51
N SER A 120 15.17 1.54 -9.01
CA SER A 120 14.60 2.83 -8.59
C SER A 120 15.06 3.17 -7.17
N THR A 121 15.52 4.41 -6.97
CA THR A 121 15.95 4.94 -5.66
C THR A 121 14.75 5.35 -4.79
N ILE A 122 15.00 5.53 -3.49
CA ILE A 122 14.03 6.10 -2.52
C ILE A 122 13.49 7.44 -3.05
N THR A 123 14.37 8.31 -3.56
CA THR A 123 13.98 9.63 -4.09
C THR A 123 13.07 9.51 -5.32
N GLN A 124 13.33 8.55 -6.22
CA GLN A 124 12.45 8.29 -7.37
C GLN A 124 11.10 7.72 -6.96
N GLN A 125 11.08 6.85 -5.95
CA GLN A 125 9.82 6.32 -5.41
C GLN A 125 9.01 7.43 -4.72
N LEU A 126 9.69 8.31 -3.96
CA LEU A 126 9.05 9.49 -3.35
C LEU A 126 8.47 10.42 -4.43
N SER A 127 9.26 10.75 -5.47
CA SER A 127 8.81 11.55 -6.60
C SER A 127 7.55 10.97 -7.23
N LYS A 128 7.55 9.66 -7.52
CA LYS A 128 6.38 8.95 -8.02
C LYS A 128 5.16 9.11 -7.11
N ASN A 129 5.33 8.87 -5.81
CA ASN A 129 4.22 8.85 -4.85
C ASN A 129 3.64 10.26 -4.57
N LEU A 130 4.43 11.31 -4.72
CA LEU A 130 3.99 12.68 -4.45
C LEU A 130 3.36 13.38 -5.64
N PHE A 131 3.85 13.10 -6.86
CA PHE A 131 3.54 13.96 -8.02
C PHE A 131 2.90 13.23 -9.19
N PHE A 132 2.89 11.89 -9.22
CA PHE A 132 2.43 11.17 -10.39
C PHE A 132 1.35 10.15 -10.05
N SER A 133 0.33 10.07 -10.92
CA SER A 133 -0.70 9.05 -10.88
C SER A 133 -0.18 7.69 -11.40
N PHE A 134 -0.99 6.63 -11.27
CA PHE A 134 -0.62 5.25 -11.58
C PHE A 134 -0.44 4.91 -13.06
N GLU A 135 -0.63 5.84 -13.97
CA GLU A 135 -0.37 5.55 -15.39
C GLU A 135 1.07 5.12 -15.60
N ARG A 136 1.25 3.91 -16.11
CA ARG A 136 2.57 3.35 -16.38
C ARG A 136 2.98 3.69 -17.82
N ASN A 137 3.69 4.81 -17.98
CA ASN A 137 4.30 5.17 -19.25
C ASN A 137 5.76 5.62 -19.07
N TRP A 138 6.53 5.59 -20.14
CA TRP A 138 7.94 5.98 -20.11
C TRP A 138 8.13 7.49 -19.84
N VAL A 139 7.18 8.34 -20.28
CA VAL A 139 7.18 9.80 -20.04
C VAL A 139 7.14 10.08 -18.53
N ARG A 140 6.26 9.40 -17.82
CA ARG A 140 6.22 9.48 -16.35
C ARG A 140 7.56 9.12 -15.73
N LYS A 141 8.24 8.06 -16.23
CA LYS A 141 9.53 7.64 -15.67
C LYS A 141 10.63 8.70 -15.85
N VAL A 142 10.61 9.41 -16.97
CA VAL A 142 11.51 10.56 -17.19
C VAL A 142 11.18 11.71 -16.23
N LYS A 143 9.90 12.05 -16.08
CA LYS A 143 9.45 13.10 -15.15
C LYS A 143 9.80 12.73 -13.69
N GLU A 144 9.62 11.47 -13.27
CA GLU A 144 10.05 10.98 -11.94
C GLU A 144 11.54 11.23 -11.69
N LEU A 145 12.39 10.95 -12.69
CA LEU A 145 13.82 11.15 -12.58
C LEU A 145 14.17 12.65 -12.47
N LEU A 146 13.55 13.51 -13.29
CA LEU A 146 13.77 14.95 -13.24
C LEU A 146 13.36 15.55 -11.88
N ILE A 147 12.19 15.18 -11.37
CA ILE A 147 11.74 15.59 -10.03
C ILE A 147 12.68 15.03 -8.94
N SER A 148 13.22 13.82 -9.11
CA SER A 148 14.18 13.26 -8.14
C SER A 148 15.44 14.10 -8.05
N PHE A 149 15.96 14.61 -9.17
CA PHE A 149 17.11 15.52 -9.15
C PHE A 149 16.77 16.87 -8.50
N GLN A 150 15.57 17.41 -8.73
CA GLN A 150 15.13 18.64 -8.08
C GLN A 150 14.94 18.44 -6.57
N LEU A 151 14.38 17.31 -6.13
CA LEU A 151 14.24 16.96 -4.71
C LEU A 151 15.63 16.92 -4.02
N GLU A 152 16.60 16.26 -4.63
CA GLU A 152 17.98 16.14 -4.09
C GLU A 152 18.74 17.46 -4.13
N ALA A 153 18.41 18.37 -5.05
CA ALA A 153 19.00 19.70 -5.10
C ALA A 153 18.39 20.64 -4.04
N THR A 154 17.14 20.41 -3.64
CA THR A 154 16.38 21.32 -2.77
C THR A 154 16.38 20.86 -1.31
N PHE A 155 16.34 19.54 -1.05
CA PHE A 155 16.15 18.97 0.28
C PHE A 155 17.33 18.08 0.69
N SER A 156 17.62 18.07 1.99
CA SER A 156 18.60 17.14 2.55
C SER A 156 18.11 15.69 2.48
N LYS A 157 19.06 14.74 2.47
CA LYS A 157 18.75 13.29 2.51
C LYS A 157 17.81 12.92 3.66
N GLY A 158 18.02 13.51 4.85
CA GLY A 158 17.13 13.29 5.99
C GLY A 158 15.69 13.72 5.72
N LYS A 159 15.49 14.88 5.08
CA LYS A 159 14.14 15.36 4.71
C LYS A 159 13.47 14.51 3.65
N ILE A 160 14.24 14.00 2.68
CA ILE A 160 13.75 13.08 1.66
C ILE A 160 13.33 11.75 2.31
N LEU A 161 14.17 11.20 3.21
CA LEU A 161 13.87 9.96 3.93
C LEU A 161 12.65 10.12 4.85
N GLU A 162 12.57 11.23 5.61
CA GLU A 162 11.41 11.57 6.44
C GLU A 162 10.12 11.56 5.61
N ALA A 163 10.13 12.29 4.50
CA ALA A 163 8.97 12.35 3.60
C ALA A 163 8.62 10.97 3.03
N TYR A 164 9.61 10.18 2.62
CA TYR A 164 9.40 8.83 2.11
C TYR A 164 8.75 7.93 3.15
N CYS A 165 9.31 7.85 4.37
CA CYS A 165 8.78 7.02 5.45
C CYS A 165 7.34 7.37 5.83
N ASN A 166 6.98 8.65 5.73
CA ASN A 166 5.63 9.14 6.03
C ASN A 166 4.63 8.97 4.87
N GLN A 167 5.10 8.64 3.64
CA GLN A 167 4.25 8.58 2.46
C GLN A 167 3.95 7.18 1.96
N ILE A 168 4.86 6.22 2.16
CA ILE A 168 4.74 4.89 1.55
C ILE A 168 3.61 4.07 2.14
N TYR A 169 3.05 3.18 1.31
CA TYR A 169 1.99 2.27 1.70
C TYR A 169 2.56 0.94 2.20
N PHE A 170 2.12 0.51 3.38
CA PHE A 170 2.56 -0.71 4.04
C PHE A 170 1.54 -1.87 3.99
N GLY A 171 0.47 -1.75 3.25
CA GLY A 171 -0.63 -2.73 3.30
C GLY A 171 -1.60 -2.48 4.45
N SER A 172 -2.66 -3.28 4.52
CA SER A 172 -3.71 -3.19 5.57
C SER A 172 -4.30 -1.80 5.78
N GLY A 173 -4.25 -0.93 4.77
CA GLY A 173 -4.71 0.46 4.87
C GLY A 173 -3.72 1.43 5.51
N ALA A 174 -2.55 0.96 5.96
CA ALA A 174 -1.55 1.77 6.64
C ALA A 174 -0.68 2.56 5.66
N TYR A 175 -0.68 3.88 5.79
CA TYR A 175 0.16 4.81 5.04
C TYR A 175 1.06 5.59 6.01
N GLY A 176 2.37 5.54 5.74
CA GLY A 176 3.39 6.05 6.64
C GLY A 176 3.75 5.08 7.75
N VAL A 177 4.98 5.23 8.25
CA VAL A 177 5.60 4.30 9.20
C VAL A 177 4.90 4.30 10.56
N GLU A 178 4.37 5.44 11.02
CA GLU A 178 3.66 5.54 12.31
C GLU A 178 2.37 4.73 12.26
N GLU A 179 1.55 4.91 11.21
CA GLU A 179 0.32 4.14 11.03
C GLU A 179 0.62 2.64 10.85
N ALA A 180 1.71 2.30 10.14
CA ALA A 180 2.13 0.91 9.98
C ALA A 180 2.54 0.29 11.33
N ALA A 181 3.33 1.00 12.15
CA ALA A 181 3.74 0.55 13.47
C ALA A 181 2.52 0.31 14.39
N GLN A 182 1.54 1.21 14.34
CA GLN A 182 0.28 1.07 15.07
C GLN A 182 -0.55 -0.11 14.55
N THR A 183 -0.67 -0.24 13.22
CA THR A 183 -1.50 -1.27 12.57
C THR A 183 -1.00 -2.68 12.86
N TYR A 184 0.31 -2.88 12.77
CA TYR A 184 0.90 -4.23 12.88
C TYR A 184 1.31 -4.60 14.30
N PHE A 185 1.73 -3.60 15.14
CA PHE A 185 2.35 -3.87 16.44
C PHE A 185 1.76 -3.08 17.60
N ARG A 186 0.84 -2.11 17.35
CA ARG A 186 0.32 -1.14 18.34
C ARG A 186 1.43 -0.38 19.08
N LYS A 187 2.50 -0.09 18.37
CA LYS A 187 3.65 0.68 18.85
C LYS A 187 3.79 1.97 18.08
N ARG A 188 4.54 2.91 18.63
CA ARG A 188 5.00 4.08 17.88
C ARG A 188 6.14 3.70 16.95
N ALA A 189 6.34 4.45 15.86
CA ALA A 189 7.43 4.19 14.92
C ALA A 189 8.81 4.24 15.58
N ARG A 190 9.00 5.04 16.64
CA ARG A 190 10.25 5.12 17.41
C ARG A 190 10.59 3.85 18.19
N ASP A 191 9.59 3.03 18.53
CA ASP A 191 9.74 1.87 19.41
C ASP A 191 9.86 0.54 18.63
N LEU A 192 10.02 0.62 17.31
CA LEU A 192 10.17 -0.56 16.46
C LEU A 192 11.50 -1.27 16.74
N THR A 193 11.41 -2.59 16.99
CA THR A 193 12.58 -3.47 17.12
C THR A 193 13.24 -3.73 15.76
N VAL A 194 14.44 -4.33 15.76
CA VAL A 194 15.16 -4.69 14.52
C VAL A 194 14.30 -5.59 13.62
N LEU A 195 13.67 -6.62 14.18
CA LEU A 195 12.80 -7.53 13.42
C LEU A 195 11.55 -6.84 12.88
N GLN A 196 10.90 -6.00 13.72
CA GLN A 196 9.72 -5.24 13.32
C GLN A 196 10.05 -4.22 12.22
N GLY A 197 11.19 -3.53 12.33
CA GLY A 197 11.70 -2.62 11.31
C GLY A 197 11.96 -3.34 9.98
N ALA A 198 12.61 -4.50 10.01
CA ALA A 198 12.88 -5.30 8.82
C ALA A 198 11.59 -5.83 8.17
N LEU A 199 10.61 -6.27 8.97
CA LEU A 199 9.32 -6.73 8.46
C LEU A 199 8.58 -5.59 7.75
N LEU A 200 8.45 -4.42 8.39
CA LEU A 200 7.80 -3.27 7.75
C LEU A 200 8.54 -2.84 6.48
N ALA A 201 9.87 -2.80 6.49
CA ALA A 201 10.67 -2.46 5.31
C ALA A 201 10.48 -3.45 4.14
N GLY A 202 9.99 -4.65 4.41
CA GLY A 202 9.66 -5.66 3.40
C GLY A 202 8.33 -5.45 2.68
N LEU A 203 7.43 -4.62 3.22
CA LEU A 203 6.07 -4.48 2.72
C LEU A 203 5.95 -3.60 1.47
N PRO A 204 6.62 -2.44 1.33
CA PRO A 204 6.36 -1.47 0.25
C PRO A 204 6.51 -2.03 -1.15
N ASN A 205 7.42 -2.99 -1.36
CA ASN A 205 7.63 -3.62 -2.66
C ASN A 205 6.38 -4.36 -3.17
N SER A 206 5.65 -5.05 -2.28
CA SER A 206 4.42 -5.78 -2.59
C SER A 206 3.54 -5.87 -1.35
N PRO A 207 2.83 -4.77 -0.97
CA PRO A 207 2.20 -4.65 0.34
C PRO A 207 1.12 -5.69 0.65
N ASN A 208 0.40 -6.16 -0.36
CA ASN A 208 -0.60 -7.22 -0.17
C ASN A 208 0.04 -8.61 -0.17
N TYR A 209 1.07 -8.82 -1.02
CA TYR A 209 1.73 -10.12 -1.15
C TYR A 209 2.59 -10.44 0.06
N ASN A 210 3.31 -9.45 0.61
CA ASN A 210 4.19 -9.59 1.76
C ASN A 210 3.48 -9.34 3.11
N ASN A 211 2.15 -9.24 3.13
CA ASN A 211 1.40 -8.92 4.34
C ASN A 211 1.42 -10.07 5.35
N PRO A 212 1.91 -9.86 6.58
CA PRO A 212 2.01 -10.92 7.60
C PRO A 212 0.65 -11.43 8.10
N PHE A 213 -0.42 -10.67 7.91
CA PHE A 213 -1.77 -11.13 8.21
C PHE A 213 -2.34 -12.08 7.15
N ILE A 214 -1.77 -12.08 5.93
CA ILE A 214 -2.16 -12.95 4.82
C ILE A 214 -1.26 -14.19 4.77
N ASP A 215 0.08 -13.97 4.82
CA ASP A 215 1.07 -15.06 4.77
C ASP A 215 2.26 -14.70 5.68
N TYR A 216 2.20 -15.19 6.90
CA TYR A 216 3.22 -14.94 7.93
C TYR A 216 4.61 -15.44 7.51
N GLU A 217 4.67 -16.67 7.01
CA GLU A 217 5.95 -17.31 6.63
C GLU A 217 6.66 -16.56 5.51
N ARG A 218 5.90 -16.06 4.53
CA ARG A 218 6.46 -15.27 3.44
C ARG A 218 6.99 -13.93 3.94
N SER A 219 6.25 -13.27 4.82
CA SER A 219 6.66 -12.02 5.45
C SER A 219 7.94 -12.19 6.24
N MET A 220 8.05 -13.28 7.01
CA MET A 220 9.25 -13.60 7.79
C MET A 220 10.46 -13.89 6.89
N ARG A 221 10.30 -14.67 5.81
CA ARG A 221 11.38 -14.87 4.82
C ARG A 221 11.84 -13.56 4.20
N ARG A 222 10.92 -12.64 3.94
CA ARG A 222 11.26 -11.31 3.43
C ARG A 222 12.00 -10.47 4.46
N ALA A 223 11.58 -10.48 5.71
CA ALA A 223 12.26 -9.80 6.81
C ALA A 223 13.68 -10.35 7.02
N GLU A 224 13.87 -11.67 7.03
CA GLU A 224 15.19 -12.33 7.11
C GLU A 224 16.12 -11.91 5.96
N TYR A 225 15.59 -11.84 4.74
CA TYR A 225 16.35 -11.33 3.59
C TYR A 225 16.83 -9.89 3.83
N ILE A 226 15.97 -9.02 4.39
CA ILE A 226 16.33 -7.63 4.68
C ILE A 226 17.36 -7.55 5.81
N LEU A 227 17.19 -8.32 6.88
CA LEU A 227 18.19 -8.42 7.96
C LEU A 227 19.55 -8.87 7.42
N THR A 228 19.57 -9.83 6.50
CA THR A 228 20.82 -10.26 5.83
C THR A 228 21.46 -9.13 5.02
N ARG A 229 20.64 -8.29 4.37
CA ARG A 229 21.16 -7.10 3.69
C ARG A 229 21.69 -6.05 4.67
N MET A 230 21.01 -5.83 5.81
CA MET A 230 21.49 -4.93 6.85
C MET A 230 22.87 -5.34 7.38
N VAL A 231 23.09 -6.64 7.59
CA VAL A 231 24.43 -7.16 7.96
C VAL A 231 25.46 -6.87 6.86
N LYS A 232 25.12 -7.15 5.59
CA LYS A 232 25.99 -6.90 4.45
C LYS A 232 26.42 -5.44 4.31
N GLU A 233 25.52 -4.53 4.63
CA GLU A 233 25.76 -3.07 4.57
C GLU A 233 26.33 -2.52 5.90
N ASN A 234 26.71 -3.40 6.85
CA ASN A 234 27.25 -3.07 8.19
C ASN A 234 26.33 -2.15 9.01
N LEU A 235 25.02 -2.28 8.85
CA LEU A 235 24.00 -1.54 9.61
C LEU A 235 23.61 -2.23 10.92
N ILE A 236 23.79 -3.55 10.98
CA ILE A 236 23.68 -4.38 12.18
C ILE A 236 24.76 -5.48 12.15
N SER A 237 25.05 -6.07 13.30
CA SER A 237 25.95 -7.22 13.40
C SER A 237 25.22 -8.54 13.05
N SER A 238 25.99 -9.62 12.84
CA SER A 238 25.43 -10.95 12.66
C SER A 238 24.72 -11.47 13.92
N GLU A 239 25.21 -11.10 15.08
CA GLU A 239 24.66 -11.40 16.40
C GLU A 239 23.29 -10.74 16.57
N GLU A 240 23.18 -9.44 16.28
CA GLU A 240 21.91 -8.69 16.31
C GLU A 240 20.87 -9.27 15.35
N LYS A 241 21.30 -9.70 14.14
CA LYS A 241 20.40 -10.42 13.22
C LYS A 241 19.86 -11.71 13.84
N ASN A 242 20.73 -12.54 14.44
CA ASN A 242 20.33 -13.83 15.00
C ASN A 242 19.42 -13.64 16.23
N GLU A 243 19.71 -12.64 17.07
CA GLU A 243 18.87 -12.26 18.19
C GLU A 243 17.48 -11.79 17.71
N ALA A 244 17.45 -10.93 16.67
CA ALA A 244 16.20 -10.47 16.09
C ALA A 244 15.36 -11.64 15.55
N LEU A 245 15.95 -12.60 14.84
CA LEU A 245 15.23 -13.77 14.31
C LEU A 245 14.75 -14.73 15.41
N SER A 246 15.42 -14.78 16.56
CA SER A 246 15.05 -15.59 17.71
C SER A 246 13.98 -14.91 18.57
N SER A 247 13.77 -13.62 18.39
CA SER A 247 12.78 -12.85 19.15
C SER A 247 11.35 -13.15 18.69
N SER A 248 10.40 -13.03 19.62
CA SER A 248 8.99 -13.15 19.27
C SER A 248 8.50 -11.93 18.50
N LEU A 249 7.95 -12.13 17.33
CA LEU A 249 7.25 -11.09 16.59
C LEU A 249 5.80 -11.01 17.09
N GLU A 250 5.53 -10.05 17.96
CA GLU A 250 4.19 -9.80 18.48
C GLU A 250 3.37 -9.04 17.41
N LEU A 251 2.80 -9.78 16.46
CA LEU A 251 1.80 -9.24 15.55
C LEU A 251 0.46 -9.11 16.28
N ILE A 252 -0.01 -7.89 16.37
CA ILE A 252 -1.33 -7.63 16.88
C ILE A 252 -2.23 -7.47 15.67
N ARG A 253 -2.96 -8.53 15.33
CA ARG A 253 -4.03 -8.37 14.34
C ARG A 253 -4.88 -7.20 14.78
N PRO A 254 -5.15 -6.23 13.90
CA PRO A 254 -6.19 -5.25 14.20
C PRO A 254 -7.34 -6.08 14.76
N ARG A 255 -7.84 -5.79 15.97
CA ARG A 255 -9.19 -6.25 16.29
C ARG A 255 -10.00 -5.75 15.11
N GLU A 256 -10.22 -6.65 14.18
CA GLU A 256 -11.19 -6.41 13.14
C GLU A 256 -12.44 -6.23 13.98
N ASP A 257 -12.75 -4.97 14.20
CA ASP A 257 -13.98 -4.60 14.84
C ASP A 257 -15.04 -5.44 14.15
N ASP A 258 -15.86 -6.15 14.92
CA ASP A 258 -17.12 -6.68 14.44
C ASP A 258 -18.04 -5.50 14.05
N ASN A 259 -17.40 -4.53 13.38
CA ASN A 259 -18.07 -3.35 12.83
C ASN A 259 -19.05 -3.86 11.77
N PRO A 260 -20.35 -3.80 12.06
CA PRO A 260 -21.38 -4.34 11.18
C PRO A 260 -21.35 -3.71 9.78
N ASN A 261 -20.70 -2.55 9.64
CA ASN A 261 -20.63 -1.80 8.38
C ASN A 261 -19.57 -2.34 7.39
N ARG A 262 -18.68 -3.25 7.82
CA ARG A 262 -17.50 -3.67 7.02
C ARG A 262 -17.83 -4.23 5.65
N TYR A 263 -18.84 -5.09 5.52
CA TYR A 263 -19.25 -5.65 4.23
C TYR A 263 -19.74 -4.56 3.27
N PHE A 264 -20.55 -3.64 3.77
CA PHE A 264 -21.05 -2.52 2.97
C PHE A 264 -19.92 -1.57 2.58
N LEU A 265 -19.08 -1.17 3.53
CA LEU A 265 -17.94 -0.29 3.28
C LEU A 265 -17.00 -0.86 2.23
N ASN A 266 -16.66 -2.15 2.35
CA ASN A 266 -15.78 -2.80 1.38
C ASN A 266 -16.40 -2.84 -0.02
N TYR A 267 -17.70 -3.12 -0.11
CA TYR A 267 -18.44 -3.09 -1.38
C TYR A 267 -18.42 -1.70 -2.02
N VAL A 268 -18.67 -0.64 -1.25
CA VAL A 268 -18.62 0.74 -1.73
C VAL A 268 -17.21 1.11 -2.19
N LEU A 269 -16.20 0.77 -1.40
CA LEU A 269 -14.79 1.06 -1.74
C LEU A 269 -14.36 0.36 -3.02
N GLU A 270 -14.67 -0.92 -3.18
CA GLU A 270 -14.36 -1.67 -4.40
C GLU A 270 -14.95 -1.00 -5.66
N LYS A 271 -16.21 -0.54 -5.58
CA LYS A 271 -16.87 0.18 -6.69
C LYS A 271 -16.23 1.54 -6.98
N LEU A 272 -15.90 2.29 -5.94
CA LEU A 272 -15.29 3.61 -6.10
C LEU A 272 -13.83 3.51 -6.57
N GLU A 273 -13.05 2.59 -6.00
CA GLU A 273 -11.67 2.36 -6.40
C GLU A 273 -11.58 1.87 -7.85
N GLY A 274 -12.50 1.00 -8.28
CA GLY A 274 -12.57 0.53 -9.66
C GLY A 274 -12.93 1.64 -10.65
N LYS A 275 -13.71 2.65 -10.25
CA LYS A 275 -14.16 3.75 -11.11
C LYS A 275 -13.20 4.94 -11.12
N TYR A 276 -12.67 5.32 -9.96
CA TYR A 276 -11.92 6.58 -9.79
C TYR A 276 -10.44 6.35 -9.48
N GLY A 277 -10.03 5.12 -9.25
CA GLY A 277 -8.69 4.77 -8.81
C GLY A 277 -8.52 4.87 -7.29
N LYS A 278 -7.75 3.96 -6.73
CA LYS A 278 -7.56 3.79 -5.28
C LYS A 278 -7.00 5.05 -4.60
N GLU A 279 -6.00 5.68 -5.21
CA GLU A 279 -5.38 6.87 -4.62
C GLU A 279 -6.34 8.05 -4.53
N PHE A 280 -7.10 8.32 -5.59
CA PHE A 280 -8.07 9.40 -5.55
C PHE A 280 -9.14 9.14 -4.50
N VAL A 281 -9.61 7.91 -4.37
CA VAL A 281 -10.61 7.53 -3.35
C VAL A 281 -10.05 7.67 -1.94
N HIS A 282 -8.79 7.31 -1.71
CA HIS A 282 -8.21 7.34 -0.36
C HIS A 282 -7.67 8.71 0.06
N PHE A 283 -7.14 9.48 -0.90
CA PHE A 283 -6.38 10.72 -0.62
C PHE A 283 -6.90 11.96 -1.33
N GLY A 284 -8.01 11.85 -2.03
CA GLY A 284 -8.61 12.99 -2.74
C GLY A 284 -9.37 13.97 -1.83
N GLY A 285 -9.38 13.75 -0.52
CA GLY A 285 -10.13 14.61 0.41
C GLY A 285 -11.64 14.56 0.21
N LEU A 286 -12.13 13.40 -0.25
CA LEU A 286 -13.53 13.25 -0.59
C LEU A 286 -14.40 13.17 0.66
N LYS A 287 -15.61 13.71 0.57
CA LYS A 287 -16.71 13.39 1.48
C LYS A 287 -17.68 12.49 0.74
N ILE A 288 -17.69 11.20 1.10
CA ILE A 288 -18.50 10.18 0.47
C ILE A 288 -19.74 9.93 1.33
N PHE A 289 -20.89 10.36 0.85
CA PHE A 289 -22.16 10.09 1.49
C PHE A 289 -22.76 8.81 0.93
N THR A 290 -23.01 7.85 1.81
CA THR A 290 -23.55 6.55 1.43
C THR A 290 -25.03 6.44 1.80
N THR A 291 -25.65 5.37 1.36
CA THR A 291 -27.07 5.07 1.66
C THR A 291 -27.26 4.22 2.91
N LEU A 292 -26.16 3.79 3.57
CA LEU A 292 -26.22 2.94 4.76
C LEU A 292 -26.88 3.67 5.92
N ASP A 293 -27.83 3.03 6.58
CA ASP A 293 -28.41 3.46 7.86
C ASP A 293 -27.71 2.67 8.99
N THR A 294 -26.89 3.34 9.80
CA THR A 294 -26.08 2.69 10.83
C THR A 294 -26.90 2.04 11.94
N ARG A 295 -28.06 2.62 12.27
CA ARG A 295 -28.95 2.09 13.30
C ARG A 295 -29.64 0.80 12.81
N LEU A 296 -30.21 0.84 11.60
CA LEU A 296 -30.79 -0.34 10.97
C LEU A 296 -29.76 -1.43 10.76
N GLN A 297 -28.55 -1.09 10.30
CA GLN A 297 -27.43 -2.02 10.12
C GLN A 297 -27.05 -2.72 11.42
N GLY A 298 -26.90 -1.94 12.52
CA GLY A 298 -26.59 -2.48 13.85
C GLY A 298 -27.68 -3.39 14.38
N PHE A 299 -28.95 -3.01 14.20
CA PHE A 299 -30.10 -3.84 14.58
C PHE A 299 -30.13 -5.15 13.78
N ALA A 300 -30.05 -5.07 12.46
CA ALA A 300 -30.07 -6.23 11.56
C ALA A 300 -28.92 -7.21 11.85
N HIS A 301 -27.72 -6.68 12.12
CA HIS A 301 -26.55 -7.51 12.47
C HIS A 301 -26.77 -8.28 13.77
N ARG A 302 -27.22 -7.61 14.85
CA ARG A 302 -27.50 -8.29 16.13
C ARG A 302 -28.62 -9.34 15.97
N SER A 303 -29.70 -9.01 15.28
CA SER A 303 -30.80 -9.94 15.03
C SER A 303 -30.35 -11.15 14.24
N ALA A 304 -29.52 -10.95 13.19
CA ALA A 304 -28.98 -12.05 12.40
C ALA A 304 -28.10 -12.98 13.25
N LEU A 305 -27.20 -12.43 14.07
CA LEU A 305 -26.33 -13.23 14.94
C LEU A 305 -27.14 -14.05 15.96
N SER A 306 -28.08 -13.40 16.66
CA SER A 306 -28.94 -14.10 17.63
C SER A 306 -29.74 -15.22 16.99
N HIS A 307 -30.23 -15.01 15.77
CA HIS A 307 -30.97 -16.03 15.04
C HIS A 307 -30.09 -17.21 14.60
N LEU A 308 -28.85 -16.94 14.14
CA LEU A 308 -27.89 -17.98 13.81
C LEU A 308 -27.53 -18.83 15.03
N GLU A 309 -27.31 -18.20 16.19
CA GLU A 309 -27.04 -18.90 17.46
C GLU A 309 -28.22 -19.78 17.89
N ALA A 310 -29.45 -19.28 17.76
CA ALA A 310 -30.66 -20.03 18.05
C ALA A 310 -30.86 -21.21 17.10
N LEU A 311 -30.47 -21.10 15.84
CA LEU A 311 -30.50 -22.21 14.87
C LEU A 311 -29.42 -23.25 15.19
N GLU A 312 -28.20 -22.82 15.46
CA GLU A 312 -27.08 -23.73 15.80
C GLU A 312 -27.35 -24.53 17.08
N SER A 313 -28.02 -23.90 18.07
CA SER A 313 -28.39 -24.58 19.32
C SER A 313 -29.41 -25.72 19.13
N LYS A 314 -30.17 -25.72 18.02
CA LYS A 314 -31.13 -26.75 17.67
C LYS A 314 -30.53 -27.83 16.77
N MET A 315 -29.31 -27.65 16.26
CA MET A 315 -28.64 -28.64 15.43
C MET A 315 -28.05 -29.77 16.28
N VAL A 316 -28.07 -30.98 15.73
CA VAL A 316 -27.58 -32.19 16.39
C VAL A 316 -26.08 -32.06 16.71
N HIS A 317 -25.66 -32.66 17.86
CA HIS A 317 -24.28 -32.67 18.35
C HIS A 317 -23.26 -33.04 17.27
N GLY A 318 -22.26 -32.15 17.04
CA GLY A 318 -21.17 -32.37 16.08
C GLY A 318 -20.93 -31.27 15.07
N VAL A 319 -21.79 -30.26 15.02
CA VAL A 319 -21.57 -29.08 14.15
C VAL A 319 -20.62 -28.10 14.87
N GLU A 320 -19.56 -27.68 14.17
CA GLU A 320 -18.66 -26.66 14.70
C GLU A 320 -19.43 -25.36 15.03
N LYS A 321 -19.12 -24.74 16.17
CA LYS A 321 -19.65 -23.42 16.51
C LYS A 321 -19.32 -22.44 15.40
N ASN A 322 -20.28 -21.59 15.04
CA ASN A 322 -20.15 -20.56 14.00
C ASN A 322 -20.09 -21.08 12.55
N PHE A 323 -20.64 -22.28 12.30
CA PHE A 323 -20.75 -22.87 10.95
C PHE A 323 -21.72 -22.10 10.04
N LEU A 324 -22.88 -21.70 10.58
CA LEU A 324 -23.90 -21.02 9.80
C LEU A 324 -23.45 -19.60 9.42
N GLN A 325 -23.75 -19.23 8.19
CA GLN A 325 -23.49 -17.90 7.63
C GLN A 325 -24.79 -17.24 7.17
N VAL A 326 -24.73 -15.91 7.01
CA VAL A 326 -25.88 -15.11 6.57
C VAL A 326 -25.50 -14.17 5.43
N GLY A 327 -26.41 -13.95 4.50
CA GLY A 327 -26.39 -12.85 3.54
C GLY A 327 -27.72 -12.12 3.63
N MET A 328 -27.70 -10.80 3.86
CA MET A 328 -28.90 -9.98 3.97
C MET A 328 -28.67 -8.62 3.31
N VAL A 329 -29.67 -8.15 2.59
CA VAL A 329 -29.76 -6.80 2.04
C VAL A 329 -31.14 -6.23 2.35
N SER A 330 -31.20 -4.98 2.83
CA SER A 330 -32.42 -4.20 2.93
C SER A 330 -32.35 -3.03 1.97
N ILE A 331 -33.35 -2.92 1.10
CA ILE A 331 -33.44 -1.90 0.05
C ILE A 331 -34.70 -1.08 0.29
N GLU A 332 -34.57 0.23 0.23
CA GLU A 332 -35.71 1.15 0.30
C GLU A 332 -36.48 1.10 -1.02
N ASN A 333 -37.75 0.76 -0.97
CA ASN A 333 -38.55 0.49 -2.18
C ASN A 333 -38.70 1.71 -3.11
N GLN A 334 -38.73 2.92 -2.56
CA GLN A 334 -38.96 4.14 -3.35
C GLN A 334 -37.71 4.60 -4.11
N SER A 335 -36.53 4.51 -3.47
CA SER A 335 -35.28 5.04 -3.99
C SER A 335 -34.34 3.98 -4.57
N GLY A 336 -34.54 2.70 -4.22
CA GLY A 336 -33.58 1.63 -4.49
C GLY A 336 -32.33 1.67 -3.62
N ALA A 337 -32.30 2.53 -2.60
CA ALA A 337 -31.16 2.71 -1.74
C ALA A 337 -30.92 1.49 -0.83
N VAL A 338 -29.69 0.97 -0.83
CA VAL A 338 -29.30 -0.11 0.10
C VAL A 338 -29.09 0.50 1.49
N ARG A 339 -29.97 0.18 2.43
CA ARG A 339 -29.96 0.66 3.81
C ARG A 339 -29.20 -0.27 4.75
N VAL A 340 -29.19 -1.58 4.45
CA VAL A 340 -28.49 -2.61 5.22
C VAL A 340 -27.81 -3.58 4.27
N MET A 341 -26.60 -4.00 4.63
CA MET A 341 -25.88 -5.08 3.95
C MET A 341 -25.06 -5.90 4.94
N ILE A 342 -25.39 -7.18 5.07
CA ILE A 342 -24.68 -8.16 5.88
C ILE A 342 -24.21 -9.27 4.96
N GLY A 343 -22.90 -9.45 4.82
CA GLY A 343 -22.29 -10.44 3.93
C GLY A 343 -21.86 -11.75 4.61
N GLY A 344 -21.92 -11.79 5.93
CA GLY A 344 -21.54 -12.96 6.72
C GLY A 344 -21.70 -12.70 8.21
N ARG A 345 -21.37 -13.70 9.02
CA ARG A 345 -21.42 -13.64 10.48
C ARG A 345 -20.36 -12.69 11.08
N SER A 346 -19.16 -12.79 10.59
CA SER A 346 -18.00 -11.99 11.01
C SER A 346 -17.13 -11.71 9.77
N TYR A 347 -16.84 -10.43 9.54
CA TYR A 347 -15.98 -10.00 8.44
C TYR A 347 -14.52 -10.47 8.65
N SER A 348 -14.07 -10.55 9.90
CA SER A 348 -12.74 -11.03 10.27
C SER A 348 -12.51 -12.49 9.91
N ASN A 349 -13.54 -13.32 10.07
CA ASN A 349 -13.46 -14.75 9.77
C ASN A 349 -13.67 -15.04 8.28
N SER A 350 -14.48 -14.23 7.59
CA SER A 350 -14.77 -14.39 6.17
C SER A 350 -15.11 -13.06 5.53
N GLN A 351 -14.22 -12.56 4.67
CA GLN A 351 -14.43 -11.34 3.90
C GLN A 351 -15.38 -11.55 2.70
N PHE A 352 -15.75 -12.79 2.42
CA PHE A 352 -16.66 -13.13 1.32
C PHE A 352 -18.04 -12.55 1.57
N ASN A 353 -18.44 -11.59 0.73
CA ASN A 353 -19.73 -10.92 0.83
C ASN A 353 -20.85 -11.72 0.16
N ARG A 354 -21.59 -12.49 0.95
CA ARG A 354 -22.69 -13.35 0.49
C ARG A 354 -23.91 -12.55 0.04
N ALA A 355 -24.02 -11.30 0.45
CA ALA A 355 -25.12 -10.41 0.07
C ALA A 355 -25.07 -9.98 -1.41
N VAL A 356 -23.90 -10.02 -2.03
CA VAL A 356 -23.67 -9.64 -3.44
C VAL A 356 -23.19 -10.82 -4.29
N SER A 357 -23.18 -12.03 -3.74
CA SER A 357 -22.82 -13.24 -4.48
C SER A 357 -23.92 -13.63 -5.45
N ASN A 358 -23.56 -13.82 -6.72
CA ASN A 358 -24.47 -14.23 -7.80
C ASN A 358 -24.49 -15.74 -8.07
N ASN A 359 -23.81 -16.54 -7.25
CA ASN A 359 -23.68 -17.99 -7.45
C ASN A 359 -24.76 -18.82 -6.73
N ARG A 360 -25.89 -18.21 -6.36
CA ARG A 360 -27.03 -18.90 -5.72
C ARG A 360 -28.24 -18.92 -6.63
N LEU A 361 -28.83 -20.10 -6.76
CA LEU A 361 -30.10 -20.24 -7.50
C LEU A 361 -31.21 -19.54 -6.72
N PRO A 362 -32.01 -18.69 -7.37
CA PRO A 362 -33.09 -17.92 -6.69
C PRO A 362 -34.22 -18.79 -6.21
N GLY A 363 -34.40 -19.97 -6.81
CA GLY A 363 -35.50 -20.86 -6.49
C GLY A 363 -36.85 -20.16 -6.57
N SER A 364 -37.71 -20.41 -5.58
CA SER A 364 -39.07 -19.83 -5.51
C SER A 364 -39.08 -18.31 -5.29
N SER A 365 -37.94 -17.70 -4.91
CA SER A 365 -37.84 -16.24 -4.81
C SER A 365 -37.96 -15.53 -6.17
N PHE A 366 -37.83 -16.26 -7.26
CA PHE A 366 -38.01 -15.74 -8.62
C PHE A 366 -39.48 -15.64 -9.07
N LYS A 367 -40.40 -16.30 -8.35
CA LYS A 367 -41.83 -16.34 -8.71
C LYS A 367 -42.48 -14.96 -8.86
N PRO A 368 -42.20 -13.93 -7.99
CA PRO A 368 -42.79 -12.62 -8.18
C PRO A 368 -42.49 -12.01 -9.56
N PHE A 369 -41.28 -12.22 -10.08
CA PHE A 369 -40.92 -11.74 -11.42
C PHE A 369 -41.64 -12.47 -12.53
N VAL A 370 -41.90 -13.77 -12.36
CA VAL A 370 -42.70 -14.57 -13.33
C VAL A 370 -44.17 -14.17 -13.35
N TYR A 371 -44.72 -13.76 -12.20
CA TYR A 371 -46.13 -13.36 -12.11
C TYR A 371 -46.38 -11.90 -12.51
N LEU A 372 -45.33 -11.08 -12.63
CA LEU A 372 -45.41 -9.68 -13.07
C LEU A 372 -45.31 -9.53 -14.60
N THR A 373 -44.94 -10.60 -15.32
CA THR A 373 -44.91 -10.69 -16.79
C THR A 373 -46.17 -11.30 -17.34
#